data_80c8daddd715f044a876ff644ce61144
#
_entry.id   80c8daddd715f044a876ff644ce61144
#
_cell.length_a   1.000
_cell.length_b   1.000
_cell.length_c   1.000
_cell.angle_alpha   90.00
_cell.angle_beta   90.00
_cell.angle_gamma   90.00
#
_symmetry.space_group_name_H-M   'P 1'
#
loop_
_entity.id
_entity.type
_entity.pdbx_description
1 polymer ?
#
loop_
_entity_poly.entity_id
_entity_poly.type
_entity_poly.pdbx_seq_one_letter_code
_entity_poly.pdbx_strand_id
1 'polypeptide(L)'
;MFKLSALFAVLSGPALAAGLVIEVAGEQSKGTVTIDLFEQIAPQHVERLTTLASAGAYDDVVFHRVIEGFMAQTGDVEFGKAGGNISMAGRGGSDLPDLTAEFSDTPYDRGVIGMARAQNPNSANSQFFIMFAEGYFLNGQYTVVGKVTEGMDVVDAIKLGKGANGAVLGIPDRMSKVTVTD
;
A
#
# COMPACT_ATOMS: atom_id res chain seq x y z
N MET A 1 12.27 -30.81 50.73
CA MET A 1 11.41 -29.79 50.10
C MET A 1 11.89 -29.61 48.68
N PHE A 2 11.27 -30.30 47.73
CA PHE A 2 11.60 -30.14 46.29
C PHE A 2 10.69 -29.04 45.72
N LYS A 3 11.30 -27.97 45.21
CA LYS A 3 10.56 -26.92 44.47
C LYS A 3 10.40 -27.36 43.03
N LEU A 4 9.19 -27.67 42.64
CA LEU A 4 8.79 -27.94 41.26
C LEU A 4 8.66 -26.60 40.53
N SER A 5 9.61 -26.24 39.67
CA SER A 5 9.51 -25.10 38.79
C SER A 5 8.70 -25.53 37.56
N ALA A 6 7.48 -25.00 37.42
CA ALA A 6 6.69 -25.17 36.22
C ALA A 6 7.24 -24.25 35.12
N LEU A 7 7.78 -24.84 34.07
CA LEU A 7 8.19 -24.16 32.85
C LEU A 7 6.92 -23.91 32.00
N PHE A 8 6.43 -22.69 31.96
CA PHE A 8 5.37 -22.29 31.01
C PHE A 8 5.99 -22.18 29.62
N ALA A 9 5.76 -23.14 28.77
CA ALA A 9 6.01 -23.03 27.34
C ALA A 9 4.91 -22.14 26.75
N VAL A 10 5.30 -20.91 26.36
CA VAL A 10 4.45 -20.06 25.52
C VAL A 10 4.45 -20.66 24.13
N LEU A 11 3.40 -21.34 23.73
CA LEU A 11 3.13 -21.73 22.36
C LEU A 11 2.79 -20.43 21.59
N SER A 12 3.76 -19.82 20.91
CA SER A 12 3.50 -18.88 19.87
C SER A 12 2.88 -19.66 18.69
N GLY A 13 1.58 -19.52 18.49
CA GLY A 13 0.94 -19.97 17.25
C GLY A 13 1.55 -19.23 16.05
N PRO A 14 1.39 -19.76 14.82
CA PRO A 14 1.79 -19.03 13.64
C PRO A 14 1.07 -17.67 13.67
N ALA A 15 1.83 -16.57 13.65
CA ALA A 15 1.25 -15.25 13.40
C ALA A 15 0.62 -15.34 12.00
N LEU A 16 -0.68 -15.15 11.93
CA LEU A 16 -1.37 -14.98 10.65
C LEU A 16 -0.75 -13.75 10.00
N ALA A 17 -0.35 -13.87 8.74
CA ALA A 17 0.26 -12.76 8.03
C ALA A 17 -0.82 -11.68 7.82
N ALA A 18 -0.56 -10.47 8.27
CA ALA A 18 -1.47 -9.34 8.04
C ALA A 18 -1.65 -9.11 6.55
N GLY A 19 -2.88 -8.89 6.12
CA GLY A 19 -3.23 -8.63 4.73
C GLY A 19 -4.14 -7.41 4.58
N LEU A 20 -4.32 -6.97 3.33
CA LEU A 20 -5.33 -5.98 2.96
C LEU A 20 -6.24 -6.53 1.87
N VAL A 21 -7.52 -6.25 1.99
CA VAL A 21 -8.48 -6.38 0.90
C VAL A 21 -8.92 -4.99 0.49
N ILE A 22 -8.69 -4.65 -0.79
CA ILE A 22 -9.05 -3.37 -1.39
C ILE A 22 -10.22 -3.61 -2.36
N GLU A 23 -11.35 -2.97 -2.10
CA GLU A 23 -12.44 -2.87 -3.06
C GLU A 23 -12.18 -1.69 -3.99
N VAL A 24 -11.94 -1.95 -5.26
CA VAL A 24 -11.75 -0.92 -6.28
C VAL A 24 -13.09 -0.59 -6.93
N ALA A 25 -13.37 0.71 -7.08
CA ALA A 25 -14.56 1.21 -7.75
C ALA A 25 -14.23 2.40 -8.65
N GLY A 26 -14.68 2.34 -9.89
CA GLY A 26 -14.52 3.41 -10.87
C GLY A 26 -15.17 3.08 -12.20
N GLU A 27 -14.90 3.89 -13.20
CA GLU A 27 -15.41 3.68 -14.56
C GLU A 27 -14.60 2.64 -15.34
N GLN A 28 -13.31 2.56 -15.06
CA GLN A 28 -12.37 1.68 -15.78
C GLN A 28 -12.12 0.39 -15.00
N SER A 29 -11.99 0.47 -13.67
CA SER A 29 -11.71 -0.68 -12.83
C SER A 29 -12.77 -0.86 -11.76
N LYS A 30 -13.16 -2.13 -11.55
CA LYS A 30 -14.08 -2.53 -10.48
C LYS A 30 -13.80 -3.97 -10.07
N GLY A 31 -13.62 -4.20 -8.78
CA GLY A 31 -13.37 -5.54 -8.24
C GLY A 31 -12.62 -5.50 -6.93
N THR A 32 -12.09 -6.64 -6.54
CA THR A 32 -11.36 -6.81 -5.29
C THR A 32 -9.91 -7.15 -5.57
N VAL A 33 -9.01 -6.54 -4.80
CA VAL A 33 -7.56 -6.83 -4.81
C VAL A 33 -7.18 -7.31 -3.42
N THR A 34 -6.58 -8.51 -3.33
CA THR A 34 -6.07 -9.07 -2.08
C THR A 34 -4.56 -8.94 -2.03
N ILE A 35 -4.05 -8.50 -0.89
CA ILE A 35 -2.65 -8.18 -0.67
C ILE A 35 -2.16 -8.95 0.56
N ASP A 36 -1.03 -9.63 0.41
CA ASP A 36 -0.23 -10.16 1.52
C ASP A 36 0.80 -9.11 1.95
N LEU A 37 0.82 -8.75 3.23
CA LEU A 37 1.74 -7.75 3.77
C LEU A 37 2.97 -8.41 4.38
N PHE A 38 4.12 -7.82 4.15
CA PHE A 38 5.42 -8.37 4.56
C PHE A 38 5.89 -7.77 5.89
N GLU A 39 5.18 -8.08 6.99
CA GLU A 39 5.46 -7.57 8.33
C GLU A 39 6.89 -7.84 8.80
N GLN A 40 7.46 -9.00 8.43
CA GLN A 40 8.84 -9.34 8.79
C GLN A 40 9.90 -8.53 8.02
N ILE A 41 9.52 -7.94 6.88
CA ILE A 41 10.41 -7.14 6.02
C ILE A 41 10.32 -5.65 6.39
N ALA A 42 9.09 -5.15 6.58
CA ALA A 42 8.84 -3.73 6.83
C ALA A 42 7.80 -3.53 7.95
N PRO A 43 8.12 -3.92 9.21
CA PRO A 43 7.16 -3.93 10.31
C PRO A 43 6.51 -2.56 10.57
N GLN A 44 7.26 -1.46 10.54
CA GLN A 44 6.71 -0.14 10.82
C GLN A 44 5.79 0.36 9.69
N HIS A 45 6.14 0.04 8.44
CA HIS A 45 5.31 0.41 7.29
C HIS A 45 4.03 -0.45 7.22
N VAL A 46 4.11 -1.74 7.52
CA VAL A 46 2.94 -2.62 7.59
C VAL A 46 2.00 -2.17 8.72
N GLU A 47 2.53 -1.86 9.90
CA GLU A 47 1.75 -1.29 11.01
C GLU A 47 1.04 0.01 10.59
N ARG A 48 1.74 0.90 9.84
CA ARG A 48 1.14 2.13 9.32
C ARG A 48 -0.02 1.85 8.36
N LEU A 49 0.16 0.95 7.40
CA LEU A 49 -0.87 0.61 6.43
C LEU A 49 -2.09 0.00 7.12
N THR A 50 -1.90 -0.95 8.03
CA THR A 50 -2.98 -1.60 8.77
C THR A 50 -3.70 -0.64 9.72
N THR A 51 -2.97 0.25 10.38
CA THR A 51 -3.56 1.30 11.25
C THR A 51 -4.47 2.23 10.45
N LEU A 52 -3.99 2.74 9.31
CA LEU A 52 -4.78 3.65 8.46
C LEU A 52 -5.96 2.93 7.80
N ALA A 53 -5.79 1.67 7.38
CA ALA A 53 -6.88 0.87 6.83
C ALA A 53 -7.96 0.60 7.88
N SER A 54 -7.58 0.19 9.10
CA SER A 54 -8.50 -0.06 10.22
C SER A 54 -9.27 1.19 10.64
N ALA A 55 -8.66 2.35 10.52
CA ALA A 55 -9.30 3.64 10.77
C ALA A 55 -10.21 4.12 9.61
N GLY A 56 -10.28 3.38 8.49
CA GLY A 56 -11.01 3.78 7.29
C GLY A 56 -10.37 4.97 6.56
N ALA A 57 -9.11 5.29 6.86
CA ALA A 57 -8.42 6.43 6.25
C ALA A 57 -8.21 6.24 4.74
N TYR A 58 -8.11 5.03 4.26
CA TYR A 58 -7.97 4.71 2.85
C TYR A 58 -9.30 4.61 2.08
N ASP A 59 -10.45 4.59 2.76
CA ASP A 59 -11.76 4.53 2.10
C ASP A 59 -11.96 5.76 1.20
N ASP A 60 -12.41 5.52 -0.02
CA ASP A 60 -12.61 6.52 -1.07
C ASP A 60 -11.35 7.28 -1.54
N VAL A 61 -10.15 6.76 -1.27
CA VAL A 61 -8.90 7.34 -1.77
C VAL A 61 -8.65 6.92 -3.21
N VAL A 62 -8.36 7.89 -4.09
CA VAL A 62 -8.19 7.68 -5.53
C VAL A 62 -6.79 7.19 -5.90
N PHE A 63 -6.70 6.49 -7.04
CA PHE A 63 -5.44 6.26 -7.75
C PHE A 63 -5.09 7.53 -8.54
N HIS A 64 -4.29 8.40 -7.95
CA HIS A 64 -4.02 9.74 -8.49
C HIS A 64 -2.91 9.78 -9.53
N ARG A 65 -2.02 8.77 -9.53
CA ARG A 65 -0.89 8.66 -10.47
C ARG A 65 -0.76 7.23 -10.97
N VAL A 66 -0.95 7.04 -12.26
CA VAL A 66 -0.95 5.71 -12.90
C VAL A 66 -0.15 5.76 -14.19
N ILE A 67 0.97 5.04 -14.25
CA ILE A 67 1.86 5.01 -15.40
C ILE A 67 1.82 3.63 -16.02
N GLU A 68 1.39 3.55 -17.26
CA GLU A 68 1.32 2.32 -18.05
C GLU A 68 2.65 1.55 -18.02
N GLY A 69 2.60 0.26 -17.79
CA GLY A 69 3.77 -0.61 -17.74
C GLY A 69 4.69 -0.37 -16.54
N PHE A 70 4.33 0.52 -15.61
CA PHE A 70 5.13 0.81 -14.42
C PHE A 70 4.35 0.57 -13.13
N MET A 71 3.48 1.49 -12.70
CA MET A 71 2.79 1.34 -11.41
C MET A 71 1.50 2.18 -11.31
N ALA A 72 0.61 1.79 -10.38
CA ALA A 72 -0.52 2.57 -9.90
C ALA A 72 -0.25 3.07 -8.48
N GLN A 73 -0.24 4.39 -8.27
CA GLN A 73 0.01 5.03 -6.97
C GLN A 73 -1.28 5.61 -6.39
N THR A 74 -1.45 5.39 -5.09
CA THR A 74 -2.61 5.78 -4.28
C THR A 74 -2.21 6.09 -2.84
N GLY A 75 -3.16 6.16 -1.92
CA GLY A 75 -2.90 6.25 -0.48
C GLY A 75 -2.66 7.66 0.05
N ASP A 76 -2.92 8.72 -0.72
CA ASP A 76 -2.95 10.08 -0.20
C ASP A 76 -4.24 10.30 0.59
N VAL A 77 -4.18 10.13 1.90
CA VAL A 77 -5.36 10.21 2.78
C VAL A 77 -5.80 11.65 3.06
N GLU A 78 -4.94 12.63 2.79
CA GLU A 78 -5.23 14.05 2.99
C GLU A 78 -5.95 14.66 1.78
N PHE A 79 -5.36 14.55 0.58
CA PHE A 79 -5.88 15.21 -0.63
C PHE A 79 -6.49 14.24 -1.65
N GLY A 80 -6.35 12.92 -1.43
CA GLY A 80 -6.78 11.90 -2.39
C GLY A 80 -8.21 11.43 -2.25
N LYS A 81 -9.05 12.03 -1.42
CA LYS A 81 -10.45 11.60 -1.23
C LYS A 81 -11.32 11.92 -2.44
N ALA A 82 -12.00 10.90 -2.97
CA ALA A 82 -12.96 11.07 -4.06
C ALA A 82 -14.07 12.08 -3.69
N GLY A 83 -14.44 12.92 -4.64
CA GLY A 83 -15.43 13.99 -4.41
C GLY A 83 -14.87 15.25 -3.75
N GLY A 84 -13.61 15.21 -3.25
CA GLY A 84 -12.87 16.38 -2.78
C GLY A 84 -12.10 17.09 -3.89
N ASN A 85 -11.25 18.05 -3.50
CA ASN A 85 -10.33 18.71 -4.43
C ASN A 85 -9.06 17.87 -4.59
N ILE A 86 -9.07 16.93 -5.53
CA ILE A 86 -7.94 16.02 -5.80
C ILE A 86 -6.79 16.66 -6.59
N SER A 87 -6.83 17.98 -6.86
CA SER A 87 -5.74 18.66 -7.59
C SER A 87 -4.40 18.64 -6.84
N MET A 88 -4.43 18.42 -5.53
CA MET A 88 -3.27 18.28 -4.66
C MET A 88 -2.92 16.81 -4.38
N ALA A 89 -3.71 15.85 -4.86
CA ALA A 89 -3.46 14.43 -4.61
C ALA A 89 -2.04 14.01 -5.04
N GLY A 90 -1.39 13.25 -4.17
CA GLY A 90 0.01 12.87 -4.30
C GLY A 90 0.98 13.74 -3.50
N ARG A 91 0.50 14.82 -2.83
CA ARG A 91 1.33 15.71 -2.01
C ARG A 91 1.08 15.57 -0.51
N GLY A 92 -0.01 14.91 -0.13
CA GLY A 92 -0.42 14.74 1.26
C GLY A 92 0.03 13.42 1.87
N GLY A 93 -0.32 13.26 3.13
CA GLY A 93 -0.07 12.08 3.95
C GLY A 93 -1.07 11.97 5.08
N SER A 94 -0.76 11.17 6.10
CA SER A 94 -1.49 11.15 7.36
C SER A 94 -0.87 12.13 8.35
N ASP A 95 -1.58 12.44 9.42
CA ASP A 95 -1.07 13.26 10.55
C ASP A 95 -0.01 12.53 11.39
N LEU A 96 0.27 11.26 11.07
CA LEU A 96 1.31 10.47 11.76
C LEU A 96 2.70 10.86 11.25
N PRO A 97 3.77 10.69 12.07
CA PRO A 97 5.14 10.99 11.65
C PRO A 97 5.57 10.19 10.43
N ASP A 98 6.47 10.73 9.62
CA ASP A 98 7.12 10.00 8.55
C ASP A 98 7.90 8.79 9.06
N LEU A 99 8.04 7.77 8.22
CA LEU A 99 8.67 6.50 8.56
C LEU A 99 10.11 6.45 8.05
N THR A 100 10.99 5.92 8.89
CA THR A 100 12.34 5.54 8.49
C THR A 100 12.27 4.39 7.49
N ALA A 101 13.06 4.45 6.42
CA ALA A 101 13.10 3.43 5.39
C ALA A 101 13.43 2.03 5.94
N GLU A 102 12.71 1.01 5.47
CA GLU A 102 12.93 -0.40 5.76
C GLU A 102 13.26 -1.12 4.44
N PHE A 103 14.46 -0.84 3.90
CA PHE A 103 14.89 -1.44 2.63
C PHE A 103 15.22 -2.93 2.79
N SER A 104 14.94 -3.69 1.74
CA SER A 104 15.19 -5.12 1.67
C SER A 104 15.73 -5.54 0.30
N ASP A 105 16.16 -6.79 0.18
CA ASP A 105 16.59 -7.39 -1.09
C ASP A 105 15.40 -7.94 -1.91
N THR A 106 14.15 -7.74 -1.45
CA THR A 106 12.96 -8.17 -2.16
C THR A 106 12.86 -7.43 -3.50
N PRO A 107 12.84 -8.13 -4.64
CA PRO A 107 12.79 -7.48 -5.93
C PRO A 107 11.43 -6.86 -6.22
N TYR A 108 11.43 -5.74 -6.93
CA TYR A 108 10.21 -5.10 -7.41
C TYR A 108 9.66 -5.81 -8.65
N ASP A 109 9.12 -7.01 -8.44
CA ASP A 109 8.38 -7.78 -9.44
C ASP A 109 6.97 -7.22 -9.67
N ARG A 110 6.29 -7.68 -10.72
CA ARG A 110 4.86 -7.41 -10.93
C ARG A 110 4.04 -7.78 -9.70
N GLY A 111 3.14 -6.88 -9.29
CA GLY A 111 2.25 -7.02 -8.14
C GLY A 111 2.88 -6.67 -6.80
N VAL A 112 4.19 -6.41 -6.73
CA VAL A 112 4.85 -5.94 -5.51
C VAL A 112 4.37 -4.53 -5.17
N ILE A 113 4.23 -4.27 -3.87
CA ILE A 113 3.78 -3.00 -3.32
C ILE A 113 4.95 -2.32 -2.62
N GLY A 114 5.19 -1.07 -3.00
CA GLY A 114 6.19 -0.21 -2.39
C GLY A 114 5.59 1.05 -1.78
N MET A 115 6.25 1.58 -0.75
CA MET A 115 5.87 2.86 -0.17
C MET A 115 6.36 4.01 -1.01
N ALA A 116 5.46 4.92 -1.36
CA ALA A 116 5.84 6.19 -1.99
C ALA A 116 6.47 7.14 -0.95
N ARG A 117 7.39 7.97 -1.42
CA ARG A 117 8.13 8.92 -0.58
C ARG A 117 8.58 10.15 -1.37
N ALA A 118 8.97 11.21 -0.68
CA ALA A 118 9.66 12.35 -1.27
C ALA A 118 11.16 12.03 -1.55
N GLN A 119 12.00 13.03 -1.71
CA GLN A 119 13.44 12.82 -1.96
C GLN A 119 14.16 12.16 -0.77
N ASN A 120 13.79 12.52 0.45
CA ASN A 120 14.34 11.90 1.64
C ASN A 120 13.85 10.43 1.74
N PRO A 121 14.75 9.44 1.83
CA PRO A 121 14.37 8.03 2.00
C PRO A 121 13.46 7.79 3.22
N ASN A 122 13.61 8.61 4.27
CA ASN A 122 12.85 8.54 5.51
C ASN A 122 11.63 9.48 5.50
N SER A 123 10.91 9.54 4.39
CA SER A 123 9.71 10.39 4.23
C SER A 123 8.49 9.63 3.71
N ALA A 124 8.49 8.32 3.82
CA ALA A 124 7.29 7.53 3.55
C ALA A 124 6.25 7.81 4.65
N ASN A 125 4.97 7.89 4.28
CA ASN A 125 3.90 8.20 5.23
C ASN A 125 2.68 7.28 5.02
N SER A 126 1.77 7.62 4.10
CA SER A 126 0.55 6.86 3.82
C SER A 126 0.47 6.34 2.40
N GLN A 127 1.17 6.98 1.45
CA GLN A 127 1.06 6.66 0.04
C GLN A 127 1.86 5.40 -0.33
N PHE A 128 1.28 4.59 -1.21
CA PHE A 128 1.90 3.39 -1.74
C PHE A 128 1.59 3.20 -3.22
N PHE A 129 2.32 2.31 -3.88
CA PHE A 129 2.11 1.98 -5.28
C PHE A 129 2.16 0.48 -5.52
N ILE A 130 1.43 0.02 -6.53
CA ILE A 130 1.36 -1.38 -6.97
C ILE A 130 2.04 -1.48 -8.33
N MET A 131 2.99 -2.39 -8.49
CA MET A 131 3.74 -2.57 -9.73
C MET A 131 2.90 -3.28 -10.80
N PHE A 132 2.82 -2.72 -12.01
CA PHE A 132 2.26 -3.40 -13.18
C PHE A 132 3.23 -4.39 -13.82
N ALA A 133 4.52 -4.10 -13.73
CA ALA A 133 5.60 -4.90 -14.28
C ALA A 133 6.81 -4.84 -13.34
N GLU A 134 7.87 -5.56 -13.68
CA GLU A 134 9.16 -5.49 -12.98
C GLU A 134 9.77 -4.08 -13.02
N GLY A 135 10.30 -3.62 -11.89
CA GLY A 135 10.91 -2.31 -11.72
C GLY A 135 12.17 -2.37 -10.88
N TYR A 136 13.14 -3.20 -11.26
CA TYR A 136 14.34 -3.49 -10.47
C TYR A 136 15.25 -2.29 -10.18
N PHE A 137 15.05 -1.18 -10.90
CA PHE A 137 15.72 0.10 -10.59
C PHE A 137 15.24 0.72 -9.25
N LEU A 138 14.14 0.20 -8.65
CA LEU A 138 13.64 0.60 -7.33
C LEU A 138 14.25 -0.24 -6.19
N ASN A 139 14.91 -1.36 -6.51
CA ASN A 139 15.47 -2.26 -5.50
C ASN A 139 16.44 -1.53 -4.57
N GLY A 140 16.28 -1.74 -3.27
CA GLY A 140 17.09 -1.09 -2.25
C GLY A 140 16.91 0.42 -2.10
N GLN A 141 15.94 1.02 -2.81
CA GLN A 141 15.68 2.46 -2.80
C GLN A 141 14.28 2.83 -2.29
N TYR A 142 13.35 1.87 -2.30
CA TYR A 142 12.00 2.02 -1.76
C TYR A 142 11.67 0.83 -0.86
N THR A 143 10.91 1.07 0.19
CA THR A 143 10.48 0.02 1.13
C THR A 143 9.39 -0.84 0.48
N VAL A 144 9.64 -2.14 0.35
CA VAL A 144 8.64 -3.14 -0.07
C VAL A 144 7.79 -3.51 1.14
N VAL A 145 6.48 -3.47 0.99
CA VAL A 145 5.52 -3.73 2.09
C VAL A 145 4.60 -4.92 1.87
N GLY A 146 4.58 -5.47 0.66
CA GLY A 146 3.70 -6.59 0.35
C GLY A 146 3.61 -6.91 -1.13
N LYS A 147 2.67 -7.79 -1.46
CA LYS A 147 2.40 -8.21 -2.83
C LYS A 147 0.92 -8.54 -3.01
N VAL A 148 0.39 -8.21 -4.18
CA VAL A 148 -0.94 -8.65 -4.62
C VAL A 148 -0.92 -10.17 -4.83
N THR A 149 -1.85 -10.86 -4.18
CA THR A 149 -2.07 -12.31 -4.30
C THR A 149 -3.24 -12.63 -5.22
N GLU A 150 -4.26 -11.77 -5.26
CA GLU A 150 -5.43 -11.91 -6.11
C GLU A 150 -5.88 -10.54 -6.64
N GLY A 151 -6.47 -10.49 -7.83
CA GLY A 151 -7.05 -9.27 -8.40
C GLY A 151 -6.06 -8.40 -9.18
N MET A 152 -4.97 -8.97 -9.71
CA MET A 152 -4.06 -8.20 -10.60
C MET A 152 -4.72 -7.75 -11.90
N ASP A 153 -5.76 -8.42 -12.37
CA ASP A 153 -6.59 -7.98 -13.48
C ASP A 153 -7.39 -6.71 -13.17
N VAL A 154 -7.84 -6.58 -11.91
CA VAL A 154 -8.48 -5.35 -11.40
C VAL A 154 -7.46 -4.21 -11.35
N VAL A 155 -6.24 -4.49 -10.91
CA VAL A 155 -5.14 -3.51 -10.87
C VAL A 155 -4.79 -3.05 -12.30
N ASP A 156 -4.67 -3.96 -13.26
CA ASP A 156 -4.36 -3.66 -14.66
C ASP A 156 -5.42 -2.77 -15.35
N ALA A 157 -6.68 -2.90 -14.91
CA ALA A 157 -7.79 -2.11 -15.43
C ALA A 157 -7.87 -0.69 -14.86
N ILE A 158 -7.06 -0.34 -13.84
CA ILE A 158 -7.08 1.01 -13.24
C ILE A 158 -6.77 2.06 -14.31
N LYS A 159 -7.56 3.12 -14.30
CA LYS A 159 -7.48 4.22 -15.26
C LYS A 159 -6.09 4.82 -15.34
N LEU A 160 -5.51 4.75 -16.54
CA LEU A 160 -4.18 5.30 -16.80
C LEU A 160 -4.15 6.82 -16.73
N GLY A 161 -3.07 7.34 -16.17
CA GLY A 161 -2.79 8.77 -16.15
C GLY A 161 -2.34 9.26 -17.52
N LYS A 162 -2.98 10.33 -18.01
CA LYS A 162 -2.64 11.03 -19.27
C LYS A 162 -2.02 12.38 -19.02
N GLY A 163 -1.98 12.84 -17.79
CA GLY A 163 -1.34 14.09 -17.39
C GLY A 163 0.17 13.96 -17.19
N ALA A 164 0.79 15.08 -16.86
CA ALA A 164 2.21 15.11 -16.56
C ALA A 164 2.58 14.08 -15.46
N ASN A 165 3.68 13.34 -15.67
CA ASN A 165 4.17 12.34 -14.73
C ASN A 165 3.13 11.26 -14.34
N GLY A 166 2.20 10.93 -15.24
CA GLY A 166 1.18 9.91 -15.02
C GLY A 166 0.00 10.35 -14.15
N ALA A 167 -0.22 11.65 -13.99
CA ALA A 167 -1.40 12.17 -13.27
C ALA A 167 -2.70 11.74 -13.96
N VAL A 168 -3.65 11.22 -13.19
CA VAL A 168 -4.94 10.79 -13.70
C VAL A 168 -5.85 12.00 -13.88
N LEU A 169 -6.31 12.23 -15.12
CA LEU A 169 -7.18 13.35 -15.47
C LEU A 169 -8.66 12.93 -15.40
N GLY A 170 -9.52 13.87 -15.01
CA GLY A 170 -10.96 13.63 -14.83
C GLY A 170 -11.23 12.85 -13.54
N ILE A 171 -12.16 11.91 -13.58
CA ILE A 171 -12.55 11.08 -12.42
C ILE A 171 -11.64 9.85 -12.38
N PRO A 172 -10.76 9.70 -11.35
CA PRO A 172 -9.95 8.51 -11.17
C PRO A 172 -10.77 7.35 -10.60
N ASP A 173 -10.30 6.11 -10.81
CA ASP A 173 -10.74 4.99 -9.99
C ASP A 173 -10.22 5.14 -8.56
N ARG A 174 -10.92 4.53 -7.59
CA ARG A 174 -10.64 4.68 -6.16
C ARG A 174 -10.68 3.36 -5.41
N MET A 175 -10.07 3.34 -4.27
CA MET A 175 -10.28 2.32 -3.24
C MET A 175 -11.57 2.69 -2.50
N SER A 176 -12.71 2.06 -2.84
CA SER A 176 -13.99 2.36 -2.18
C SER A 176 -14.03 1.89 -0.73
N LYS A 177 -13.31 0.81 -0.44
CA LYS A 177 -13.13 0.25 0.90
C LYS A 177 -11.77 -0.43 1.01
N VAL A 178 -11.13 -0.29 2.16
CA VAL A 178 -9.93 -1.06 2.50
C VAL A 178 -10.11 -1.74 3.84
N THR A 179 -9.91 -3.04 3.89
CA THR A 179 -10.11 -3.87 5.09
C THR A 179 -8.82 -4.63 5.41
N VAL A 180 -8.46 -4.66 6.68
CA VAL A 180 -7.36 -5.51 7.18
C VAL A 180 -7.87 -6.94 7.34
N THR A 181 -7.07 -7.90 6.92
CA THR A 181 -7.30 -9.33 7.13
C THR A 181 -6.18 -9.91 7.98
N ASP A 182 -6.53 -10.92 8.76
CA ASP A 182 -5.59 -11.72 9.56
C ASP A 182 -5.05 -12.88 8.72
#